data_77c95d2b6b5400d885fe4516b4d1b181
#
_entry.id   77c95d2b6b5400d885fe4516b4d1b181
#
_cell.length_a   1.000
_cell.length_b   1.000
_cell.length_c   1.000
_cell.angle_alpha   90.00
_cell.angle_beta   90.00
_cell.angle_gamma   90.00
#
_symmetry.space_group_name_H-M   'P 1'
#
loop_
_entity.id
_entity.type
_entity.pdbx_description
1 polymer ?
#
loop_
_entity_poly.entity_id
_entity_poly.type
_entity_poly.pdbx_seq_one_letter_code
_entity_poly.pdbx_strand_id
1 'polypeptide(L)'
;MLERKPLFPNVIELNYQAGTVFGCNVYLIYDEGEWVLIDIGYEEVVDEVVDMIRNLDFPFSKCQALIATHADVDHIQGLALLKQAIKAPVAAHPLAATPLREADKLKTFAQIEAQGIDLPLPPVEVEQLIDDGDKIAIGGIELEVWLTPGHTDSQLSFRLGDLLFSGDNIYRDGCVGAIDAHHGSDLNAFISS
;
A
#
# COMPACT_ATOMS: atom_id res chain seq x y z
N MET A 1 -16.82 2.45 -11.40
CA MET A 1 -17.20 3.49 -10.41
C MET A 1 -16.70 2.97 -9.09
N LEU A 2 -15.74 3.67 -8.48
CA LEU A 2 -15.18 3.28 -7.18
C LEU A 2 -16.28 3.29 -6.12
N GLU A 3 -16.36 2.23 -5.34
CA GLU A 3 -17.16 2.22 -4.13
C GLU A 3 -16.28 2.73 -2.98
N ARG A 4 -16.73 3.78 -2.31
CA ARG A 4 -16.13 4.29 -1.08
C ARG A 4 -16.98 3.89 0.11
N LYS A 5 -16.34 3.44 1.18
CA LYS A 5 -17.02 3.05 2.39
C LYS A 5 -16.30 3.62 3.62
N PRO A 6 -16.93 4.47 4.43
CA PRO A 6 -16.39 4.79 5.75
C PRO A 6 -16.42 3.50 6.58
N LEU A 7 -15.24 3.04 7.01
CA LEU A 7 -15.10 1.87 7.87
C LEU A 7 -15.09 2.26 9.35
N PHE A 8 -14.52 3.40 9.64
CA PHE A 8 -14.33 3.95 10.97
C PHE A 8 -14.38 5.48 10.91
N PRO A 9 -14.48 6.20 12.03
CA PRO A 9 -14.48 7.66 12.03
C PRO A 9 -13.33 8.29 11.24
N ASN A 10 -12.15 7.65 11.22
CA ASN A 10 -10.91 8.16 10.64
C ASN A 10 -10.42 7.38 9.40
N VAL A 11 -11.23 6.45 8.85
CA VAL A 11 -10.82 5.56 7.76
C VAL A 11 -11.86 5.49 6.65
N ILE A 12 -11.41 5.71 5.42
CA ILE A 12 -12.20 5.53 4.21
C ILE A 12 -11.54 4.46 3.35
N GLU A 13 -12.24 3.38 3.08
CA GLU A 13 -11.84 2.39 2.10
C GLU A 13 -12.17 2.93 0.70
N LEU A 14 -11.15 3.07 -0.14
CA LEU A 14 -11.25 3.40 -1.55
C LEU A 14 -11.05 2.11 -2.34
N ASN A 15 -12.11 1.30 -2.46
CA ASN A 15 -12.02 0.01 -3.12
C ASN A 15 -12.52 0.11 -4.56
N TYR A 16 -11.62 0.33 -5.49
CA TYR A 16 -11.94 0.33 -6.90
C TYR A 16 -11.85 -1.09 -7.52
N GLN A 17 -11.18 -2.03 -6.84
CA GLN A 17 -10.98 -3.41 -7.29
C GLN A 17 -12.13 -4.34 -6.90
N ALA A 18 -13.19 -3.83 -6.30
CA ALA A 18 -14.35 -4.63 -5.91
C ALA A 18 -14.90 -5.45 -7.11
N GLY A 19 -14.79 -6.77 -7.01
CA GLY A 19 -15.23 -7.70 -8.03
C GLY A 19 -14.21 -8.03 -9.12
N THR A 20 -12.96 -7.54 -9.01
CA THR A 20 -11.85 -7.99 -9.86
C THR A 20 -11.07 -9.12 -9.19
N VAL A 21 -10.34 -9.92 -9.99
CA VAL A 21 -9.58 -11.07 -9.47
C VAL A 21 -8.23 -10.63 -8.88
N PHE A 22 -7.69 -9.49 -9.34
CA PHE A 22 -6.41 -8.95 -8.93
C PHE A 22 -6.56 -7.48 -8.54
N GLY A 23 -5.79 -7.06 -7.57
CA GLY A 23 -5.71 -5.69 -7.10
C GLY A 23 -5.78 -5.59 -5.59
N CYS A 24 -5.51 -4.41 -5.05
CA CYS A 24 -5.48 -4.15 -3.62
C CYS A 24 -6.61 -3.23 -3.16
N ASN A 25 -6.90 -3.26 -1.88
CA ASN A 25 -7.69 -2.22 -1.24
C ASN A 25 -6.82 -1.00 -0.97
N VAL A 26 -7.38 0.18 -1.19
CA VAL A 26 -6.73 1.46 -0.92
C VAL A 26 -7.40 2.09 0.30
N TYR A 27 -6.62 2.49 1.30
CA TYR A 27 -7.16 3.06 2.52
C TYR A 27 -6.66 4.50 2.72
N LEU A 28 -7.60 5.44 2.89
CA LEU A 28 -7.32 6.80 3.31
C LEU A 28 -7.58 6.90 4.81
N ILE A 29 -6.54 7.23 5.59
CA ILE A 29 -6.62 7.44 7.04
C ILE A 29 -6.40 8.92 7.31
N TYR A 30 -7.24 9.53 8.14
CA TYR A 30 -7.22 10.97 8.35
C TYR A 30 -7.61 11.37 9.77
N ASP A 31 -7.03 12.47 10.22
CA ASP A 31 -7.44 13.17 11.44
C ASP A 31 -6.99 14.63 11.40
N GLU A 32 -7.77 15.53 12.00
CA GLU A 32 -7.48 16.98 12.10
C GLU A 32 -7.04 17.64 10.78
N GLY A 33 -7.51 17.14 9.64
CA GLY A 33 -7.21 17.64 8.31
C GLY A 33 -5.91 17.12 7.70
N GLU A 34 -5.14 16.31 8.41
CA GLU A 34 -4.00 15.54 7.90
C GLU A 34 -4.45 14.15 7.46
N TRP A 35 -3.71 13.54 6.54
CA TRP A 35 -4.06 12.23 6.02
C TRP A 35 -2.87 11.48 5.42
N VAL A 36 -3.01 10.16 5.33
CA VAL A 36 -2.13 9.25 4.60
C VAL A 36 -2.94 8.36 3.69
N LEU A 37 -2.28 7.77 2.68
CA LEU A 37 -2.87 6.75 1.84
C LEU A 37 -2.04 5.46 1.95
N ILE A 38 -2.70 4.33 2.17
CA ILE A 38 -2.08 3.00 2.17
C ILE A 38 -2.43 2.32 0.85
N ASP A 39 -1.39 1.96 0.10
CA ASP A 39 -1.39 1.37 -1.23
C ASP A 39 -2.10 2.23 -2.29
N ILE A 40 -2.01 1.84 -3.54
CA ILE A 40 -2.68 2.55 -4.65
C ILE A 40 -3.21 1.58 -5.71
N GLY A 41 -2.56 0.45 -5.92
CA GLY A 41 -2.92 -0.45 -6.99
C GLY A 41 -2.28 -0.11 -8.33
N TYR A 42 -2.98 -0.45 -9.40
CA TYR A 42 -2.52 -0.23 -10.75
C TYR A 42 -2.59 1.24 -11.20
N GLU A 43 -1.78 1.60 -12.19
CA GLU A 43 -1.70 2.97 -12.73
C GLU A 43 -3.05 3.49 -13.27
N GLU A 44 -3.85 2.62 -13.85
CA GLU A 44 -5.14 2.95 -14.49
C GLU A 44 -6.20 3.54 -13.55
N VAL A 45 -6.01 3.40 -12.22
CA VAL A 45 -6.98 3.88 -11.23
C VAL A 45 -6.56 5.16 -10.54
N VAL A 46 -5.34 5.61 -10.77
CA VAL A 46 -4.77 6.76 -10.06
C VAL A 46 -5.63 8.01 -10.25
N ASP A 47 -6.06 8.29 -11.47
CA ASP A 47 -6.89 9.47 -11.75
C ASP A 47 -8.22 9.43 -10.98
N GLU A 48 -8.86 8.25 -10.90
CA GLU A 48 -10.11 8.08 -10.17
C GLU A 48 -9.90 8.23 -8.65
N VAL A 49 -8.82 7.69 -8.10
CA VAL A 49 -8.45 7.86 -6.68
C VAL A 49 -8.18 9.33 -6.37
N VAL A 50 -7.41 10.01 -7.20
CA VAL A 50 -7.11 11.45 -7.06
C VAL A 50 -8.38 12.29 -7.08
N ASP A 51 -9.30 12.00 -7.99
CA ASP A 51 -10.60 12.71 -8.07
C ASP A 51 -11.49 12.41 -6.86
N MET A 52 -11.45 11.19 -6.31
CA MET A 52 -12.16 10.88 -5.07
C MET A 52 -11.62 11.65 -3.89
N ILE A 53 -10.29 11.73 -3.74
CA ILE A 53 -9.64 12.50 -2.66
C ILE A 53 -10.04 13.98 -2.76
N ARG A 54 -10.05 14.57 -3.98
CA ARG A 54 -10.53 15.94 -4.20
C ARG A 54 -12.00 16.13 -3.83
N ASN A 55 -12.86 15.20 -4.26
CA ASN A 55 -14.30 15.26 -3.99
C ASN A 55 -14.65 15.05 -2.51
N LEU A 56 -13.72 14.50 -1.74
CA LEU A 56 -13.81 14.37 -0.29
C LEU A 56 -13.23 15.58 0.46
N ASP A 57 -12.78 16.61 -0.27
CA ASP A 57 -12.18 17.84 0.27
C ASP A 57 -10.89 17.61 1.08
N PHE A 58 -10.10 16.57 0.76
CA PHE A 58 -8.78 16.37 1.36
C PHE A 58 -7.70 17.17 0.62
N PRO A 59 -7.09 18.19 1.24
CA PRO A 59 -6.03 18.96 0.62
C PRO A 59 -4.78 18.11 0.40
N PHE A 60 -4.24 18.07 -0.82
CA PHE A 60 -3.03 17.30 -1.13
C PHE A 60 -1.82 17.73 -0.29
N SER A 61 -1.72 19.05 0.02
CA SER A 61 -0.67 19.60 0.88
C SER A 61 -0.70 19.09 2.32
N LYS A 62 -1.74 18.38 2.71
CA LYS A 62 -1.93 17.77 4.03
C LYS A 62 -1.68 16.26 4.03
N CYS A 63 -1.32 15.68 2.89
CA CYS A 63 -0.89 14.29 2.81
C CYS A 63 0.49 14.14 3.48
N GLN A 64 0.56 13.32 4.54
CA GLN A 64 1.78 13.09 5.30
C GLN A 64 2.65 12.01 4.66
N ALA A 65 2.02 11.00 4.05
CA ALA A 65 2.71 9.92 3.33
C ALA A 65 1.79 9.17 2.36
N LEU A 66 2.40 8.67 1.29
CA LEU A 66 1.87 7.59 0.44
C LEU A 66 2.60 6.32 0.85
N ILE A 67 1.89 5.40 1.47
CA ILE A 67 2.48 4.23 2.15
C ILE A 67 2.32 3.01 1.25
N ALA A 68 3.40 2.25 1.04
CA ALA A 68 3.34 0.93 0.44
C ALA A 68 3.45 -0.15 1.53
N THR A 69 2.50 -1.08 1.58
CA THR A 69 2.55 -2.23 2.50
C THR A 69 3.70 -3.16 2.12
N HIS A 70 3.91 -3.36 0.83
CA HIS A 70 5.00 -4.14 0.22
C HIS A 70 5.19 -3.69 -1.23
N ALA A 71 6.04 -4.37 -1.99
CA ALA A 71 6.44 -3.90 -3.32
C ALA A 71 5.80 -4.68 -4.48
N ASP A 72 4.71 -5.42 -4.27
CA ASP A 72 4.03 -6.12 -5.37
C ASP A 72 3.34 -5.15 -6.30
N VAL A 73 3.40 -5.43 -7.59
CA VAL A 73 2.96 -4.51 -8.66
C VAL A 73 1.52 -4.08 -8.51
N ASP A 74 0.65 -4.95 -8.04
CA ASP A 74 -0.78 -4.67 -7.83
C ASP A 74 -1.07 -3.79 -6.61
N HIS A 75 -0.04 -3.47 -5.81
CA HIS A 75 -0.09 -2.50 -4.71
C HIS A 75 0.59 -1.17 -5.06
N ILE A 76 1.60 -1.19 -5.97
CA ILE A 76 2.50 -0.03 -6.12
C ILE A 76 2.62 0.51 -7.55
N GLN A 77 2.05 -0.11 -8.57
CA GLN A 77 2.27 0.32 -9.96
C GLN A 77 1.85 1.77 -10.20
N GLY A 78 0.77 2.21 -9.58
CA GLY A 78 0.29 3.58 -9.68
C GLY A 78 1.05 4.60 -8.82
N LEU A 79 2.00 4.17 -7.99
CA LEU A 79 2.61 5.01 -6.95
C LEU A 79 3.41 6.19 -7.53
N ALA A 80 4.12 5.99 -8.64
CA ALA A 80 4.86 7.07 -9.29
C ALA A 80 3.94 8.19 -9.78
N LEU A 81 2.84 7.82 -10.43
CA LEU A 81 1.84 8.76 -10.94
C LEU A 81 1.10 9.47 -9.80
N LEU A 82 0.72 8.72 -8.77
CA LEU A 82 0.08 9.26 -7.57
C LEU A 82 1.00 10.27 -6.85
N LYS A 83 2.27 9.92 -6.66
CA LYS A 83 3.28 10.83 -6.08
C LYS A 83 3.42 12.12 -6.87
N GLN A 84 3.41 12.04 -8.20
CA GLN A 84 3.46 13.22 -9.06
C GLN A 84 2.23 14.10 -8.90
N ALA A 85 1.04 13.53 -8.74
CA ALA A 85 -0.22 14.24 -8.60
C ALA A 85 -0.38 14.90 -7.22
N ILE A 86 -0.06 14.17 -6.14
CA ILE A 86 -0.27 14.61 -4.74
C ILE A 86 0.93 15.37 -4.19
N LYS A 87 2.15 15.04 -4.63
CA LYS A 87 3.43 15.61 -4.17
C LYS A 87 3.72 15.35 -2.69
N ALA A 88 3.30 14.20 -2.19
CA ALA A 88 3.62 13.73 -0.85
C ALA A 88 4.82 12.76 -0.86
N PRO A 89 5.52 12.59 0.26
CA PRO A 89 6.57 11.61 0.39
C PRO A 89 6.02 10.19 0.32
N VAL A 90 6.83 9.26 -0.20
CA VAL A 90 6.54 7.83 -0.16
C VAL A 90 7.20 7.22 1.06
N ALA A 91 6.44 6.40 1.78
CA ALA A 91 6.89 5.61 2.92
C ALA A 91 6.83 4.12 2.60
N ALA A 92 7.90 3.38 2.89
CA ALA A 92 7.97 1.94 2.69
C ALA A 92 9.05 1.31 3.58
N HIS A 93 9.00 0.00 3.74
CA HIS A 93 10.07 -0.75 4.41
C HIS A 93 11.39 -0.66 3.62
N PRO A 94 12.57 -0.63 4.27
CA PRO A 94 13.86 -0.54 3.59
C PRO A 94 14.08 -1.60 2.49
N LEU A 95 13.59 -2.83 2.69
CA LEU A 95 13.70 -3.90 1.68
C LEU A 95 12.79 -3.66 0.47
N ALA A 96 11.67 -2.97 0.61
CA ALA A 96 10.80 -2.57 -0.50
C ALA A 96 11.35 -1.34 -1.24
N ALA A 97 12.07 -0.46 -0.56
CA ALA A 97 12.57 0.79 -1.14
C ALA A 97 13.54 0.57 -2.32
N THR A 98 14.36 -0.48 -2.26
CA THR A 98 15.32 -0.78 -3.36
C THR A 98 14.60 -1.20 -4.65
N PRO A 99 13.72 -2.22 -4.67
CA PRO A 99 12.99 -2.59 -5.89
C PRO A 99 12.10 -1.45 -6.43
N LEU A 100 11.53 -0.60 -5.57
CA LEU A 100 10.78 0.58 -6.01
C LEU A 100 11.67 1.60 -6.74
N ARG A 101 12.83 1.93 -6.17
CA ARG A 101 13.77 2.89 -6.77
C ARG A 101 14.41 2.37 -8.05
N GLU A 102 14.73 1.09 -8.12
CA GLU A 102 15.40 0.47 -9.27
C GLU A 102 14.40 0.01 -10.33
N ALA A 103 13.10 0.11 -10.08
CA ALA A 103 12.03 -0.42 -10.93
C ALA A 103 12.26 -1.90 -11.26
N ASP A 104 12.59 -2.70 -10.24
CA ASP A 104 12.92 -4.12 -10.38
C ASP A 104 11.64 -4.93 -10.64
N LYS A 105 11.34 -5.13 -11.93
CA LYS A 105 10.13 -5.80 -12.39
C LYS A 105 10.02 -7.26 -11.93
N LEU A 106 11.13 -7.93 -11.69
CA LEU A 106 11.12 -9.32 -11.23
C LEU A 106 10.74 -9.40 -9.76
N LYS A 107 11.34 -8.56 -8.93
CA LYS A 107 11.05 -8.54 -7.49
C LYS A 107 9.67 -8.01 -7.15
N THR A 108 9.09 -7.22 -8.04
CA THR A 108 7.76 -6.61 -7.85
C THR A 108 6.64 -7.37 -8.58
N PHE A 109 6.94 -8.48 -9.24
CA PHE A 109 6.02 -9.20 -10.12
C PHE A 109 5.41 -8.37 -11.27
N ALA A 110 5.98 -7.21 -11.57
CA ALA A 110 5.64 -6.48 -12.79
C ALA A 110 6.02 -7.25 -14.06
N GLN A 111 6.95 -8.23 -13.95
CA GLN A 111 7.30 -9.15 -15.01
C GLN A 111 7.22 -10.60 -14.53
N ILE A 112 6.38 -11.42 -15.17
CA ILE A 112 6.25 -12.85 -14.94
C ILE A 112 6.28 -13.56 -16.31
N GLU A 113 7.45 -14.03 -16.72
CA GLU A 113 7.65 -14.62 -18.05
C GLU A 113 6.73 -15.82 -18.31
N ALA A 114 6.54 -16.70 -17.32
CA ALA A 114 5.70 -17.89 -17.42
C ALA A 114 4.22 -17.56 -17.70
N GLN A 115 3.78 -16.35 -17.38
CA GLN A 115 2.41 -15.88 -17.57
C GLN A 115 2.29 -14.85 -18.69
N GLY A 116 3.40 -14.45 -19.30
CA GLY A 116 3.42 -13.42 -20.35
C GLY A 116 3.10 -12.02 -19.82
N ILE A 117 3.31 -11.79 -18.52
CA ILE A 117 3.10 -10.48 -17.88
C ILE A 117 4.37 -9.65 -18.01
N ASP A 118 4.23 -8.42 -18.50
CA ASP A 118 5.29 -7.39 -18.51
C ASP A 118 4.63 -6.01 -18.41
N LEU A 119 4.42 -5.57 -17.19
CA LEU A 119 3.79 -4.28 -16.88
C LEU A 119 4.83 -3.16 -16.82
N PRO A 120 4.48 -1.92 -17.19
CA PRO A 120 5.32 -0.77 -16.91
C PRO A 120 5.47 -0.59 -15.41
N LEU A 121 6.69 -0.26 -14.97
CA LEU A 121 7.00 0.02 -13.58
C LEU A 121 7.93 1.25 -13.54
N PRO A 122 7.38 2.47 -13.40
CA PRO A 122 8.22 3.65 -13.23
C PRO A 122 8.96 3.62 -11.88
N PRO A 123 10.23 4.06 -11.82
CA PRO A 123 10.96 4.13 -10.56
C PRO A 123 10.33 5.15 -9.60
N VAL A 124 10.36 4.82 -8.31
CA VAL A 124 9.82 5.66 -7.24
C VAL A 124 10.84 5.83 -6.13
N GLU A 125 11.18 7.08 -5.81
CA GLU A 125 11.98 7.38 -4.63
C GLU A 125 11.11 7.24 -3.37
N VAL A 126 11.68 6.56 -2.37
CA VAL A 126 11.11 6.39 -1.04
C VAL A 126 11.84 7.35 -0.11
N GLU A 127 11.14 8.37 0.37
CA GLU A 127 11.72 9.40 1.24
C GLU A 127 11.67 9.03 2.72
N GLN A 128 10.70 8.21 3.10
CA GLN A 128 10.49 7.78 4.48
C GLN A 128 10.69 6.28 4.58
N LEU A 129 11.77 5.85 5.20
CA LEU A 129 11.95 4.44 5.53
C LEU A 129 11.26 4.18 6.87
N ILE A 130 10.35 3.20 6.88
CA ILE A 130 9.57 2.81 8.07
C ILE A 130 9.79 1.32 8.37
N ASP A 131 9.85 0.97 9.64
CA ASP A 131 10.18 -0.37 10.12
C ASP A 131 9.34 -0.73 11.35
N ASP A 132 9.51 -1.94 11.85
CA ASP A 132 8.80 -2.45 13.02
C ASP A 132 8.89 -1.52 14.24
N GLY A 133 7.75 -1.25 14.84
CA GLY A 133 7.65 -0.38 16.03
C GLY A 133 7.61 1.11 15.73
N ASP A 134 7.77 1.53 14.47
CA ASP A 134 7.60 2.92 14.08
C ASP A 134 6.14 3.37 14.22
N LYS A 135 5.93 4.69 14.25
CA LYS A 135 4.62 5.30 14.31
C LYS A 135 4.52 6.44 13.31
N ILE A 136 3.43 6.48 12.59
CA ILE A 136 3.11 7.57 11.66
C ILE A 136 2.03 8.44 12.30
N ALA A 137 2.37 9.69 12.61
CA ALA A 137 1.43 10.65 13.15
C ALA A 137 0.51 11.20 12.05
N ILE A 138 -0.78 11.29 12.36
CA ILE A 138 -1.82 11.85 11.47
C ILE A 138 -2.75 12.69 12.35
N GLY A 139 -2.55 14.01 12.38
CA GLY A 139 -3.27 14.86 13.32
C GLY A 139 -3.05 14.44 14.77
N GLY A 140 -4.11 14.08 15.48
CA GLY A 140 -4.06 13.61 16.86
C GLY A 140 -4.02 12.08 17.03
N ILE A 141 -3.94 11.30 15.94
CA ILE A 141 -3.86 9.83 15.98
C ILE A 141 -2.50 9.33 15.52
N GLU A 142 -2.15 8.11 15.93
CA GLU A 142 -0.92 7.43 15.54
C GLU A 142 -1.25 6.10 14.86
N LEU A 143 -0.66 5.87 13.68
CA LEU A 143 -0.70 4.60 12.97
C LEU A 143 0.56 3.81 13.33
N GLU A 144 0.40 2.69 14.02
CA GLU A 144 1.51 1.81 14.40
C GLU A 144 1.97 0.98 13.20
N VAL A 145 3.28 0.84 13.03
CA VAL A 145 3.90 0.04 11.96
C VAL A 145 4.40 -1.26 12.55
N TRP A 146 4.01 -2.37 11.95
CA TRP A 146 4.48 -3.72 12.30
C TRP A 146 5.10 -4.37 11.08
N LEU A 147 6.33 -4.86 11.21
CA LEU A 147 6.94 -5.72 10.20
C LEU A 147 6.37 -7.13 10.36
N THR A 148 5.61 -7.57 9.38
CA THR A 148 4.91 -8.87 9.38
C THR A 148 5.32 -9.67 8.15
N PRO A 149 6.59 -10.16 8.09
CA PRO A 149 7.10 -10.87 6.94
C PRO A 149 6.41 -12.22 6.78
N GLY A 150 6.37 -12.70 5.54
CA GLY A 150 5.78 -14.01 5.23
C GLY A 150 5.27 -14.07 3.81
N HIS A 151 4.36 -13.20 3.42
CA HIS A 151 4.00 -12.99 2.02
C HIS A 151 5.20 -12.42 1.25
N THR A 152 5.78 -11.33 1.73
CA THR A 152 7.10 -10.82 1.34
C THR A 152 7.98 -10.62 2.57
N ASP A 153 9.29 -10.44 2.37
CA ASP A 153 10.24 -10.09 3.43
C ASP A 153 10.10 -8.64 3.91
N SER A 154 9.45 -7.80 3.13
CA SER A 154 9.22 -6.36 3.38
C SER A 154 7.78 -6.03 3.78
N GLN A 155 6.94 -7.04 4.00
CA GLN A 155 5.52 -6.84 4.29
C GLN A 155 5.32 -6.07 5.59
N LEU A 156 4.67 -4.92 5.50
CA LEU A 156 4.21 -4.13 6.63
C LEU A 156 2.72 -4.31 6.85
N SER A 157 2.35 -4.40 8.12
CA SER A 157 0.98 -4.24 8.58
C SER A 157 0.86 -2.96 9.41
N PHE A 158 -0.30 -2.32 9.38
CA PHE A 158 -0.52 -1.06 10.10
C PHE A 158 -1.70 -1.22 11.05
N ARG A 159 -1.53 -0.76 12.30
CA ARG A 159 -2.58 -0.81 13.30
C ARG A 159 -3.07 0.59 13.68
N LEU A 160 -4.39 0.77 13.66
CA LEU A 160 -5.06 1.96 14.18
C LEU A 160 -6.17 1.52 15.15
N GLY A 161 -5.91 1.61 16.44
CA GLY A 161 -6.85 1.12 17.46
C GLY A 161 -7.14 -0.38 17.30
N ASP A 162 -8.37 -0.73 16.97
CA ASP A 162 -8.83 -2.11 16.75
C ASP A 162 -8.81 -2.52 15.27
N LEU A 163 -8.30 -1.65 14.37
CA LEU A 163 -8.18 -1.94 12.95
C LEU A 163 -6.76 -2.39 12.61
N LEU A 164 -6.66 -3.37 11.72
CA LEU A 164 -5.42 -3.85 11.13
C LEU A 164 -5.49 -3.77 9.60
N PHE A 165 -4.53 -3.09 9.00
CA PHE A 165 -4.31 -3.05 7.56
C PHE A 165 -3.14 -3.98 7.25
N SER A 166 -3.44 -5.20 6.86
CA SER A 166 -2.46 -6.29 6.80
C SER A 166 -1.80 -6.49 5.44
N GLY A 167 -2.10 -5.65 4.45
CA GLY A 167 -1.70 -5.93 3.09
C GLY A 167 -2.14 -7.33 2.69
N ASP A 168 -1.22 -8.12 2.15
CA ASP A 168 -1.50 -9.47 1.66
C ASP A 168 -1.21 -10.59 2.67
N ASN A 169 -1.01 -10.27 3.94
CA ASN A 169 -0.86 -11.31 4.95
C ASN A 169 -2.19 -11.99 5.29
N ILE A 170 -3.24 -11.23 5.57
CA ILE A 170 -4.52 -11.78 6.00
C ILE A 170 -5.64 -11.05 5.26
N TYR A 171 -6.49 -11.80 4.58
CA TYR A 171 -7.68 -11.29 3.92
C TYR A 171 -8.93 -11.38 4.81
N ARG A 172 -9.94 -10.60 4.48
CA ARG A 172 -11.18 -10.46 5.25
C ARG A 172 -11.91 -11.79 5.52
N ASP A 173 -11.80 -12.77 4.63
CA ASP A 173 -12.44 -14.09 4.74
C ASP A 173 -11.58 -15.11 5.50
N GLY A 174 -10.42 -14.70 6.02
CA GLY A 174 -9.47 -15.54 6.73
C GLY A 174 -8.49 -16.29 5.82
N CYS A 175 -8.53 -16.05 4.51
CA CYS A 175 -7.48 -16.50 3.63
C CYS A 175 -6.20 -15.68 3.85
N VAL A 176 -5.08 -16.21 3.43
CA VAL A 176 -3.76 -15.56 3.50
C VAL A 176 -3.19 -15.38 2.10
N GLY A 177 -2.32 -14.42 1.92
CA GLY A 177 -1.57 -14.23 0.69
C GLY A 177 -0.65 -15.40 0.38
N ALA A 178 -0.15 -15.46 -0.84
CA ALA A 178 0.80 -16.50 -1.25
C ALA A 178 2.07 -16.41 -0.39
N ILE A 179 2.50 -17.55 0.16
CA ILE A 179 3.67 -17.68 1.03
C ILE A 179 4.75 -18.61 0.45
N ASP A 180 4.62 -18.97 -0.81
CA ASP A 180 5.50 -19.91 -1.51
C ASP A 180 5.86 -19.48 -2.94
N ALA A 181 5.32 -18.39 -3.42
CA ALA A 181 5.47 -17.91 -4.79
C ALA A 181 6.42 -16.73 -4.95
N HIS A 182 6.84 -16.10 -3.86
CA HIS A 182 7.47 -14.80 -3.86
C HIS A 182 8.96 -14.83 -3.52
N HIS A 183 9.71 -13.86 -4.07
CA HIS A 183 11.04 -13.54 -3.56
C HIS A 183 10.90 -13.01 -2.13
N GLY A 184 11.44 -13.73 -1.14
CA GLY A 184 11.32 -13.36 0.27
C GLY A 184 10.08 -13.93 0.98
N SER A 185 9.24 -14.73 0.31
CA SER A 185 8.19 -15.50 1.00
C SER A 185 8.78 -16.53 1.94
N ASP A 186 8.26 -16.59 3.17
CA ASP A 186 8.72 -17.52 4.20
C ASP A 186 7.56 -17.91 5.14
N LEU A 187 7.14 -19.17 5.08
CA LEU A 187 6.08 -19.70 5.93
C LEU A 187 6.42 -19.60 7.43
N ASN A 188 7.68 -19.79 7.82
CA ASN A 188 8.06 -19.71 9.24
C ASN A 188 8.03 -18.26 9.72
N ALA A 189 8.46 -17.31 8.90
CA ALA A 189 8.32 -15.90 9.19
C ALA A 189 6.84 -15.52 9.33
N PHE A 190 5.99 -15.97 8.41
CA PHE A 190 4.54 -15.73 8.46
C PHE A 190 3.88 -16.24 9.76
N ILE A 191 4.26 -17.43 10.23
CA ILE A 191 3.71 -18.03 11.47
C ILE A 191 4.21 -17.27 12.71
N SER A 192 5.36 -16.61 12.62
CA SER A 192 6.01 -15.94 13.75
C SER A 192 5.66 -14.45 13.85
N SER A 193 5.10 -13.88 12.76
CA SER A 193 4.61 -12.50 12.71
C SER A 193 3.31 -12.36 13.46
#